data_497e6dc55c4ac79934f14ab5b21ad197
#
_entry.id   497e6dc55c4ac79934f14ab5b21ad197
#
_cell.length_a   1.000
_cell.length_b   1.000
_cell.length_c   1.000
_cell.angle_alpha   90.00
_cell.angle_beta   90.00
_cell.angle_gamma   90.00
#
_symmetry.space_group_name_H-M   'P 1'
#
loop_
_entity.id
_entity.type
_entity.pdbx_description
1 polymer ?
#
loop_
_entity_poly.entity_id
_entity_poly.type
_entity_poly.pdbx_seq_one_letter_code
_entity_poly.pdbx_strand_id
1 'polypeptide(L)'
;MAELFVDTNIFLRFLTDDVPDQAQAVERLLKRAEAGEVALRTNVLVVAEIVWTLESYYQRPKDEIAEMVLAILNTPGLQVENAEILARAASLYAEANIDFIDAYSAVWLHEQGLSKAVTFNTRHFNRAGEIEALTPDEVI
;
A
#
# COMPACT_ATOMS: atom_id res chain seq x y z
N MET A 1 21.01 0.64 17.79
CA MET A 1 19.71 0.06 17.48
C MET A 1 19.78 -0.61 16.12
N ALA A 2 19.31 -1.83 16.01
CA ALA A 2 19.29 -2.55 14.73
C ALA A 2 18.19 -2.01 13.83
N GLU A 3 18.50 -1.82 12.55
CA GLU A 3 17.50 -1.50 11.53
C GLU A 3 17.22 -2.76 10.71
N LEU A 4 15.97 -3.16 10.63
CA LEU A 4 15.56 -4.40 10.02
C LEU A 4 14.51 -4.16 8.94
N PHE A 5 14.71 -4.78 7.80
CA PHE A 5 13.70 -4.81 6.73
C PHE A 5 12.62 -5.82 7.07
N VAL A 6 11.36 -5.44 6.85
CA VAL A 6 10.20 -6.31 7.10
C VAL A 6 9.57 -6.68 5.77
N ASP A 7 9.49 -7.98 5.51
CA ASP A 7 8.92 -8.52 4.29
C ASP A 7 7.41 -8.71 4.39
N THR A 8 6.78 -8.95 3.27
CA THR A 8 5.33 -9.11 3.11
C THR A 8 4.72 -10.12 4.07
N ASN A 9 5.32 -11.28 4.22
CA ASN A 9 4.77 -12.36 5.04
C ASN A 9 4.59 -11.97 6.50
N ILE A 10 5.47 -11.11 7.01
CA ILE A 10 5.39 -10.65 8.40
C ILE A 10 4.07 -9.89 8.61
N PHE A 11 3.76 -8.97 7.72
CA PHE A 11 2.53 -8.19 7.82
C PHE A 11 1.28 -9.06 7.61
N LEU A 12 1.34 -9.99 6.66
CA LEU A 12 0.19 -10.87 6.39
C LEU A 12 -0.12 -11.75 7.59
N ARG A 13 0.89 -12.29 8.26
CA ARG A 13 0.67 -13.13 9.45
C ARG A 13 0.01 -12.35 10.58
N PHE A 14 0.36 -11.08 10.71
CA PHE A 14 -0.25 -10.21 11.72
C PHE A 14 -1.69 -9.81 11.34
N LEU A 15 -1.90 -9.45 10.07
CA LEU A 15 -3.20 -8.94 9.61
C LEU A 15 -4.27 -10.03 9.50
N THR A 16 -3.89 -11.24 9.15
CA THR A 16 -4.87 -12.31 8.86
C THR A 16 -5.01 -13.32 9.99
N ASP A 17 -3.99 -13.44 10.84
CA ASP A 17 -3.95 -14.35 11.99
C ASP A 17 -4.28 -15.82 11.63
N ASP A 18 -3.94 -16.21 10.39
CA ASP A 18 -4.17 -17.58 9.90
C ASP A 18 -3.12 -18.59 10.37
N VAL A 19 -2.00 -18.11 10.90
CA VAL A 19 -0.96 -18.94 11.53
C VAL A 19 -0.66 -18.35 12.91
N PRO A 20 -1.40 -18.77 13.96
CA PRO A 20 -1.36 -18.09 15.27
C PRO A 20 0.02 -17.96 15.90
N ASP A 21 0.87 -18.99 15.80
CA ASP A 21 2.22 -18.92 16.38
C ASP A 21 3.06 -17.85 15.70
N GLN A 22 2.94 -17.73 14.37
CA GLN A 22 3.65 -16.70 13.62
C GLN A 22 3.10 -15.30 13.91
N ALA A 23 1.77 -15.18 14.00
CA ALA A 23 1.13 -13.91 14.35
C ALA A 23 1.61 -13.41 15.71
N GLN A 24 1.73 -14.30 16.70
CA GLN A 24 2.24 -13.96 18.03
C GLN A 24 3.69 -13.50 17.99
N ALA A 25 4.52 -14.17 17.18
CA ALA A 25 5.91 -13.77 17.02
C ALA A 25 6.02 -12.37 16.40
N VAL A 26 5.19 -12.07 15.41
CA VAL A 26 5.15 -10.74 14.80
C VAL A 26 4.70 -9.69 15.81
N GLU A 27 3.69 -10.01 16.62
CA GLU A 27 3.21 -9.09 17.65
C GLU A 27 4.34 -8.73 18.63
N ARG A 28 5.14 -9.72 19.05
CA ARG A 28 6.30 -9.47 19.90
C ARG A 28 7.32 -8.56 19.24
N LEU A 29 7.57 -8.77 17.95
CA LEU A 29 8.49 -7.92 17.18
C LEU A 29 7.98 -6.47 17.13
N LEU A 30 6.70 -6.28 16.86
CA LEU A 30 6.10 -4.95 16.78
C LEU A 30 6.14 -4.24 18.12
N LYS A 31 5.96 -4.95 19.23
CA LYS A 31 6.08 -4.38 20.56
C LYS A 31 7.50 -3.91 20.87
N ARG A 32 8.49 -4.64 20.42
CA ARG A 32 9.88 -4.23 20.57
C ARG A 32 10.19 -3.00 19.74
N ALA A 33 9.62 -2.90 18.54
CA ALA A 33 9.77 -1.71 17.70
C ALA A 33 9.11 -0.50 18.36
N GLU A 34 7.92 -0.67 18.91
CA GLU A 34 7.22 0.40 19.63
C GLU A 34 8.02 0.87 20.85
N ALA A 35 8.69 -0.05 21.53
CA ALA A 35 9.55 0.27 22.68
C ALA A 35 10.88 0.91 22.29
N GLY A 36 11.17 1.03 21.01
CA GLY A 36 12.42 1.62 20.52
C GLY A 36 13.63 0.69 20.56
N GLU A 37 13.41 -0.60 20.74
CA GLU A 37 14.50 -1.58 20.83
C GLU A 37 15.03 -1.99 19.46
N VAL A 38 14.18 -1.93 18.44
CA VAL A 38 14.53 -2.16 17.04
C VAL A 38 13.85 -1.12 16.17
N ALA A 39 14.43 -0.82 15.01
CA ALA A 39 13.82 0.04 14.01
C ALA A 39 13.45 -0.83 12.81
N LEU A 40 12.18 -0.79 12.41
CA LEU A 40 11.67 -1.56 11.29
C LEU A 40 11.47 -0.67 10.09
N ARG A 41 11.80 -1.18 8.90
CA ARG A 41 11.64 -0.45 7.64
C ARG A 41 11.06 -1.38 6.58
N THR A 42 10.25 -0.81 5.70
CA THR A 42 9.75 -1.53 4.54
C THR A 42 9.56 -0.57 3.36
N ASN A 43 9.18 -1.11 2.22
CA ASN A 43 9.13 -0.34 0.99
C ASN A 43 7.77 -0.45 0.29
N VAL A 44 7.62 0.31 -0.80
CA VAL A 44 6.38 0.40 -1.58
C VAL A 44 5.98 -0.96 -2.17
N LEU A 45 6.95 -1.74 -2.63
CA LEU A 45 6.65 -3.02 -3.27
C LEU A 45 6.06 -4.03 -2.28
N VAL A 46 6.51 -4.00 -1.03
CA VAL A 46 5.94 -4.84 0.02
C VAL A 46 4.47 -4.48 0.25
N VAL A 47 4.15 -3.20 0.33
CA VAL A 47 2.76 -2.75 0.52
C VAL A 47 1.89 -3.16 -0.66
N ALA A 48 2.40 -3.00 -1.89
CA ALA A 48 1.66 -3.42 -3.09
C ALA A 48 1.38 -4.92 -3.08
N GLU A 49 2.36 -5.73 -2.68
CA GLU A 49 2.18 -7.18 -2.58
C GLU A 49 1.18 -7.57 -1.51
N ILE A 50 1.18 -6.86 -0.38
CA ILE A 50 0.19 -7.07 0.68
C ILE A 50 -1.22 -6.85 0.12
N VAL A 51 -1.45 -5.74 -0.57
CA VAL A 51 -2.76 -5.43 -1.15
C VAL A 51 -3.17 -6.53 -2.13
N TRP A 52 -2.28 -6.89 -3.05
CA TRP A 52 -2.56 -7.93 -4.04
C TRP A 52 -2.93 -9.26 -3.39
N THR A 53 -2.21 -9.66 -2.35
CA THR A 53 -2.44 -10.92 -1.65
C THR A 53 -3.76 -10.88 -0.86
N LEU A 54 -4.06 -9.77 -0.21
CA LEU A 54 -5.33 -9.60 0.51
C LEU A 54 -6.53 -9.68 -0.43
N GLU A 55 -6.40 -9.14 -1.64
CA GLU A 55 -7.45 -9.23 -2.65
C GLU A 55 -7.58 -10.65 -3.22
N SER A 56 -6.46 -11.19 -3.72
CA SER A 56 -6.49 -12.41 -4.55
C SER A 56 -6.58 -13.70 -3.73
N TYR A 57 -5.88 -13.77 -2.61
CA TYR A 57 -5.86 -14.97 -1.78
C TYR A 57 -6.88 -14.91 -0.65
N TYR A 58 -6.91 -13.81 0.09
CA TYR A 58 -7.80 -13.67 1.25
C TYR A 58 -9.18 -13.11 0.88
N GLN A 59 -9.34 -12.61 -0.34
CA GLN A 59 -10.62 -12.11 -0.88
C GLN A 59 -11.27 -11.05 0.02
N ARG A 60 -10.45 -10.15 0.57
CA ARG A 60 -10.93 -9.06 1.41
C ARG A 60 -11.47 -7.91 0.54
N PRO A 61 -12.49 -7.19 1.00
CA PRO A 61 -13.01 -6.03 0.28
C PRO A 61 -12.05 -4.84 0.36
N LYS A 62 -12.14 -3.95 -0.61
CA LYS A 62 -11.21 -2.81 -0.76
C LYS A 62 -11.19 -1.88 0.43
N ASP A 63 -12.33 -1.58 1.03
CA ASP A 63 -12.40 -0.71 2.20
C ASP A 63 -11.65 -1.31 3.40
N GLU A 64 -11.76 -2.61 3.58
CA GLU A 64 -11.04 -3.32 4.63
C GLU A 64 -9.54 -3.33 4.36
N ILE A 65 -9.15 -3.57 3.11
CA ILE A 65 -7.73 -3.56 2.71
C ILE A 65 -7.13 -2.17 2.92
N ALA A 66 -7.86 -1.12 2.54
CA ALA A 66 -7.41 0.26 2.76
C ALA A 66 -7.15 0.54 4.24
N GLU A 67 -8.04 0.09 5.11
CA GLU A 67 -7.86 0.23 6.56
C GLU A 67 -6.62 -0.52 7.06
N MET A 68 -6.37 -1.71 6.52
CA MET A 68 -5.19 -2.51 6.87
C MET A 68 -3.90 -1.81 6.43
N VAL A 69 -3.88 -1.24 5.23
CA VAL A 69 -2.72 -0.47 4.76
C VAL A 69 -2.47 0.72 5.69
N LEU A 70 -3.50 1.47 6.03
CA LEU A 70 -3.36 2.62 6.93
C LEU A 70 -2.85 2.20 8.31
N ALA A 71 -3.29 1.05 8.80
CA ALA A 71 -2.79 0.51 10.08
C ALA A 71 -1.30 0.21 10.02
N ILE A 72 -0.83 -0.36 8.91
CA ILE A 72 0.60 -0.61 8.69
C ILE A 72 1.37 0.71 8.72
N LEU A 73 0.90 1.71 7.98
CA LEU A 73 1.57 3.00 7.89
C LEU A 73 1.65 3.74 9.23
N ASN A 74 0.71 3.45 10.13
CA ASN A 74 0.65 4.07 11.46
C ASN A 74 1.26 3.20 12.56
N THR A 75 1.99 2.15 12.20
CA THR A 75 2.60 1.25 13.18
C THR A 75 3.81 1.93 13.83
N PRO A 76 3.82 2.08 15.16
CA PRO A 76 4.98 2.69 15.86
C PRO A 76 6.25 1.88 15.64
N GLY A 77 7.34 2.58 15.36
CA GLY A 77 8.64 1.95 15.14
C GLY A 77 8.86 1.38 13.74
N LEU A 78 7.87 1.52 12.86
CA LEU A 78 7.97 1.12 11.46
C LEU A 78 8.04 2.35 10.57
N GLN A 79 9.04 2.42 9.72
CA GLN A 79 9.16 3.45 8.70
C GLN A 79 8.88 2.84 7.34
N VAL A 80 7.89 3.38 6.64
CA VAL A 80 7.48 2.90 5.31
C VAL A 80 7.87 3.94 4.26
N GLU A 81 8.53 3.48 3.20
CA GLU A 81 8.91 4.32 2.07
C GLU A 81 7.65 4.92 1.42
N ASN A 82 7.69 6.22 1.15
CA ASN A 82 6.56 6.95 0.52
C ASN A 82 5.23 6.78 1.26
N ALA A 83 5.27 6.80 2.59
CA ALA A 83 4.09 6.56 3.41
C ALA A 83 2.92 7.50 3.09
N GLU A 84 3.18 8.77 2.82
CA GLU A 84 2.12 9.74 2.49
C GLU A 84 1.44 9.40 1.16
N ILE A 85 2.21 9.02 0.15
CA ILE A 85 1.67 8.62 -1.15
C ILE A 85 0.85 7.34 -0.98
N LEU A 86 1.36 6.38 -0.21
CA LEU A 86 0.66 5.13 0.05
C LEU A 86 -0.66 5.35 0.79
N ALA A 87 -0.69 6.26 1.77
CA ALA A 87 -1.91 6.57 2.51
C ALA A 87 -2.99 7.15 1.60
N ARG A 88 -2.60 8.10 0.74
CA ARG A 88 -3.52 8.71 -0.22
C ARG A 88 -3.96 7.70 -1.28
N ALA A 89 -3.06 6.83 -1.71
CA ALA A 89 -3.37 5.76 -2.66
C ALA A 89 -4.38 4.77 -2.08
N ALA A 90 -4.23 4.41 -0.81
CA ALA A 90 -5.17 3.50 -0.14
C ALA A 90 -6.58 4.08 -0.09
N SER A 91 -6.70 5.37 0.23
CA SER A 91 -8.00 6.06 0.23
C SER A 91 -8.61 6.11 -1.17
N LEU A 92 -7.83 6.48 -2.16
CA LEU A 92 -8.29 6.56 -3.56
C LEU A 92 -8.71 5.18 -4.09
N TYR A 93 -7.95 4.15 -3.79
CA TYR A 93 -8.22 2.77 -4.13
C TYR A 93 -9.61 2.32 -3.66
N ALA A 94 -9.95 2.62 -2.41
CA ALA A 94 -11.25 2.26 -1.86
C ALA A 94 -12.38 3.16 -2.36
N GLU A 95 -12.16 4.47 -2.37
CA GLU A 95 -13.21 5.45 -2.71
C GLU A 95 -13.56 5.44 -4.19
N ALA A 96 -12.56 5.37 -5.07
CA ALA A 96 -12.77 5.41 -6.51
C ALA A 96 -12.95 4.02 -7.13
N ASN A 97 -12.77 2.95 -6.35
CA ASN A 97 -12.87 1.56 -6.81
C ASN A 97 -11.96 1.30 -8.02
N ILE A 98 -10.69 1.62 -7.87
CA ILE A 98 -9.67 1.38 -8.90
C ILE A 98 -8.60 0.46 -8.34
N ASP A 99 -7.78 -0.10 -9.25
CA ASP A 99 -6.65 -0.93 -8.86
C ASP A 99 -5.64 -0.16 -8.01
N PHE A 100 -5.02 -0.83 -7.03
CA PHE A 100 -4.11 -0.15 -6.10
C PHE A 100 -2.89 0.42 -6.80
N ILE A 101 -2.33 -0.30 -7.77
CA ILE A 101 -1.16 0.18 -8.53
C ILE A 101 -1.52 1.46 -9.28
N ASP A 102 -2.71 1.49 -9.89
CA ASP A 102 -3.19 2.68 -10.59
C ASP A 102 -3.47 3.82 -9.62
N ALA A 103 -4.02 3.53 -8.44
CA ALA A 103 -4.25 4.53 -7.41
C ALA A 103 -2.92 5.14 -6.94
N TYR A 104 -1.93 4.29 -6.69
CA TYR A 104 -0.59 4.76 -6.31
C TYR A 104 0.02 5.62 -7.41
N SER A 105 -0.06 5.16 -8.65
CA SER A 105 0.49 5.89 -9.79
C SER A 105 -0.16 7.24 -9.97
N ALA A 106 -1.49 7.32 -9.76
CA ALA A 106 -2.23 8.59 -9.86
C ALA A 106 -1.75 9.59 -8.81
N VAL A 107 -1.59 9.16 -7.56
CA VAL A 107 -1.09 10.02 -6.48
C VAL A 107 0.35 10.43 -6.75
N TRP A 108 1.18 9.48 -7.15
CA TRP A 108 2.59 9.72 -7.48
C TRP A 108 2.72 10.76 -8.61
N LEU A 109 1.92 10.60 -9.66
CA LEU A 109 1.83 11.48 -10.80
C LEU A 109 1.60 12.94 -10.34
N HIS A 110 0.57 13.11 -9.50
CA HIS A 110 0.21 14.40 -8.94
C HIS A 110 1.37 15.01 -8.14
N GLU A 111 2.03 14.21 -7.31
CA GLU A 111 3.17 14.66 -6.52
C GLU A 111 4.34 15.11 -7.40
N GLN A 112 4.48 14.52 -8.58
CA GLN A 112 5.53 14.88 -9.55
C GLN A 112 5.15 16.08 -10.42
N GLY A 113 3.96 16.64 -10.24
CA GLY A 113 3.48 17.76 -11.04
C GLY A 113 3.05 17.37 -12.45
N LEU A 114 2.75 16.08 -12.66
CA LEU A 114 2.26 15.58 -13.93
C LEU A 114 0.72 15.56 -13.92
N SER A 115 0.10 15.81 -15.08
CA SER A 115 -1.35 15.83 -15.19
C SER A 115 -1.89 14.86 -16.25
N LYS A 116 -0.99 14.20 -16.98
CA LYS A 116 -1.37 13.30 -18.08
C LYS A 116 -0.72 11.95 -17.92
N ALA A 117 -1.47 10.89 -18.23
CA ALA A 117 -0.98 9.52 -18.20
C ALA A 117 -1.26 8.86 -19.55
N VAL A 118 -0.30 8.13 -20.08
CA VAL A 118 -0.47 7.34 -21.29
C VAL A 118 -0.78 5.91 -20.86
N THR A 119 -1.93 5.41 -21.25
CA THR A 119 -2.41 4.10 -20.79
C THR A 119 -3.51 3.58 -21.71
N PHE A 120 -3.67 2.27 -21.78
CA PHE A 120 -4.86 1.67 -22.37
C PHE A 120 -5.99 1.52 -21.34
N ASN A 121 -5.68 1.63 -20.04
CA ASN A 121 -6.66 1.56 -18.97
C ASN A 121 -7.10 2.94 -18.53
N THR A 122 -7.70 3.69 -19.45
CA THR A 122 -8.09 5.09 -19.21
C THR A 122 -9.14 5.24 -18.13
N ARG A 123 -9.97 4.21 -17.95
CA ARG A 123 -11.07 4.24 -16.98
C ARG A 123 -10.60 4.47 -15.53
N HIS A 124 -9.56 3.76 -15.10
CA HIS A 124 -9.05 3.89 -13.75
C HIS A 124 -8.46 5.27 -13.49
N PHE A 125 -7.69 5.80 -14.43
CA PHE A 125 -7.11 7.13 -14.29
C PHE A 125 -8.17 8.23 -14.35
N ASN A 126 -9.20 8.05 -15.16
CA ASN A 126 -10.32 8.99 -15.19
C ASN A 126 -11.08 9.01 -13.86
N ARG A 127 -11.23 7.87 -13.20
CA ARG A 127 -11.85 7.79 -11.88
C ARG A 127 -11.02 8.45 -10.79
N ALA A 128 -9.70 8.50 -10.98
CA ALA A 128 -8.81 9.13 -10.02
C ALA A 128 -8.94 10.66 -10.00
N GLY A 129 -9.61 11.25 -10.99
CA GLY A 129 -9.80 12.70 -11.07
C GLY A 129 -8.53 13.45 -11.46
N GLU A 130 -8.66 14.63 -11.99
CA GLU A 130 -7.54 15.54 -12.28
C GLU A 130 -6.41 14.99 -13.18
N ILE A 131 -6.58 13.80 -13.73
CA ILE A 131 -5.59 13.18 -14.63
C ILE A 131 -6.25 12.97 -15.98
N GLU A 132 -5.59 13.49 -17.02
CA GLU A 132 -6.01 13.24 -18.39
C GLU A 132 -5.36 11.94 -18.86
N ALA A 133 -6.16 10.90 -19.03
CA ALA A 133 -5.67 9.60 -19.49
C ALA A 133 -5.77 9.55 -21.02
N LEU A 134 -4.66 9.25 -21.67
CA LEU A 134 -4.53 9.24 -23.11
C LEU A 134 -4.04 7.88 -23.57
N THR A 135 -4.59 7.39 -24.67
CA THR A 135 -3.99 6.24 -25.36
C THR A 135 -2.78 6.71 -26.17
N PRO A 136 -1.86 5.81 -26.55
CA PRO A 136 -0.71 6.22 -27.38
C PRO A 136 -1.08 6.95 -28.65
N ASP A 137 -2.15 6.54 -29.31
CA ASP A 137 -2.62 7.17 -30.55
C ASP A 137 -3.02 8.63 -30.36
N GLU A 138 -3.49 8.98 -29.17
CA GLU A 138 -3.93 10.34 -28.86
C GLU A 138 -2.77 11.29 -28.63
N VAL A 139 -1.58 10.76 -28.39
CA VAL A 139 -0.38 11.54 -28.09
C VAL A 139 0.42 11.87 -29.35
N ILE A 140 0.49 10.95 -30.32
CA ILE A 140 1.32 11.06 -31.53
C ILE A 140 0.51 11.38 -32.77
#